data_59be46a92ab0072237dcc7c9f3a2ff88
#
_entry.id   59be46a92ab0072237dcc7c9f3a2ff88
#
_cell.length_a   1.000
_cell.length_b   1.000
_cell.length_c   1.000
_cell.angle_alpha   90.00
_cell.angle_beta   90.00
_cell.angle_gamma   90.00
#
_symmetry.space_group_name_H-M   'P 1'
#
loop_
_entity.id
_entity.type
_entity.pdbx_description
1 polymer ?
#
loop_
_entity_poly.entity_id
_entity_poly.type
_entity_poly.pdbx_seq_one_letter_code
_entity_poly.pdbx_strand_id
1 'polypeptide(L)'
;GDCNEHTVLFTALARSIGIPAKMVAGLVYLDGAFYYHAWPKVYVGEWISMDPTLGQDIADATHIPLVEGGVKEQLGLIKIIGSLKIKVIEYR
;
A
#
# COMPACT_ATOMS: atom_id res chain seq x y z
N GLY A 1 1.19 6.91 9.27
CA GLY A 1 0.58 7.87 8.36
C GLY A 1 -0.75 7.43 7.81
N ASP A 2 -1.40 8.32 7.11
CA ASP A 2 -2.76 8.12 6.61
C ASP A 2 -2.88 6.96 5.62
N CYS A 3 -1.83 6.66 4.86
CA CYS A 3 -1.89 5.53 3.90
C CYS A 3 -2.07 4.19 4.62
N ASN A 4 -1.45 4.01 5.79
CA ASN A 4 -1.65 2.81 6.59
C ASN A 4 -3.07 2.74 7.15
N GLU A 5 -3.57 3.85 7.67
CA GLU A 5 -4.91 3.92 8.23
C GLU A 5 -5.99 3.64 7.18
N HIS A 6 -5.87 4.26 6.00
CA HIS A 6 -6.78 4.01 4.88
C HIS A 6 -6.71 2.55 4.41
N THR A 7 -5.52 2.00 4.31
CA THR A 7 -5.32 0.62 3.87
C THR A 7 -5.90 -0.38 4.87
N VAL A 8 -5.67 -0.17 6.17
CA VAL A 8 -6.24 -1.02 7.21
C VAL A 8 -7.76 -0.98 7.18
N LEU A 9 -8.34 0.22 7.12
CA LEU A 9 -9.79 0.39 7.08
C LEU A 9 -10.39 -0.26 5.83
N PHE A 10 -9.84 0.02 4.67
CA PHE A 10 -10.32 -0.54 3.41
C PHE A 10 -10.26 -2.07 3.43
N THR A 11 -9.13 -2.63 3.88
CA THR A 11 -8.94 -4.08 3.98
C THR A 11 -9.97 -4.71 4.93
N ALA A 12 -10.21 -4.10 6.08
CA ALA A 12 -11.19 -4.57 7.04
C ALA A 12 -12.61 -4.52 6.48
N LEU A 13 -12.97 -3.44 5.79
CA LEU A 13 -14.29 -3.31 5.17
C LEU A 13 -14.50 -4.35 4.07
N ALA A 14 -13.51 -4.57 3.21
CA ALA A 14 -13.60 -5.58 2.16
C ALA A 14 -13.80 -6.97 2.76
N ARG A 15 -13.01 -7.34 3.77
CA ARG A 15 -13.13 -8.62 4.46
C ARG A 15 -14.48 -8.78 5.14
N SER A 16 -15.04 -7.71 5.69
CA SER A 16 -16.33 -7.76 6.39
C SER A 16 -17.50 -8.13 5.48
N ILE A 17 -17.39 -7.87 4.18
CA ILE A 17 -18.42 -8.24 3.19
C ILE A 17 -18.02 -9.47 2.36
N GLY A 18 -17.00 -10.22 2.82
CA GLY A 18 -16.61 -11.49 2.20
C GLY A 18 -15.63 -11.37 1.03
N ILE A 19 -15.04 -10.20 0.79
CA ILE A 19 -14.04 -10.02 -0.26
C ILE A 19 -12.65 -10.26 0.33
N PRO A 20 -11.87 -11.24 -0.17
CA PRO A 20 -10.50 -11.40 0.28
C PRO A 20 -9.68 -10.13 0.00
N ALA A 21 -8.92 -9.71 0.97
CA ALA A 21 -8.12 -8.49 0.86
C ALA A 21 -6.80 -8.65 1.61
N LYS A 22 -5.77 -8.00 1.10
CA LYS A 22 -4.43 -7.99 1.69
C LYS A 22 -3.87 -6.57 1.66
N MET A 23 -2.96 -6.30 2.58
CA MET A 23 -2.19 -5.05 2.58
C MET A 23 -0.90 -5.26 1.81
N VAL A 24 -0.55 -4.29 0.99
CA VAL A 24 0.69 -4.26 0.21
C VAL A 24 1.49 -3.04 0.63
N ALA A 25 2.79 -3.20 0.79
CA ALA A 25 3.70 -2.09 1.00
C ALA A 25 4.79 -2.12 -0.06
N GLY A 26 5.22 -0.97 -0.49
CA GLY A 26 6.22 -0.83 -1.54
C GLY A 26 6.56 0.61 -1.80
N LEU A 27 6.81 0.93 -3.05
CA LEU A 27 7.19 2.27 -3.48
C LEU A 27 6.15 2.80 -4.46
N VAL A 28 5.94 4.10 -4.40
CA VAL A 28 5.18 4.83 -5.41
C VAL A 28 6.05 5.93 -5.99
N TYR A 29 5.99 6.12 -7.30
CA TYR A 29 6.74 7.17 -7.99
C TYR A 29 5.85 8.39 -8.14
N LEU A 30 6.25 9.50 -7.54
CA LEU A 30 5.51 10.76 -7.59
C LEU A 30 6.50 11.91 -7.78
N ASP A 31 6.25 12.78 -8.75
CA ASP A 31 7.01 14.03 -8.96
C ASP A 31 8.52 13.83 -8.98
N GLY A 32 8.99 12.79 -9.66
CA GLY A 32 10.40 12.55 -9.83
C GLY A 32 11.10 11.84 -8.68
N ALA A 33 10.36 11.33 -7.70
CA ALA A 33 10.93 10.63 -6.55
C ALA A 33 10.14 9.37 -6.20
N PHE A 34 10.81 8.42 -5.55
CA PHE A 34 10.16 7.25 -4.99
C PHE A 34 9.88 7.46 -3.51
N TYR A 35 8.70 7.01 -3.08
CA TYR A 35 8.25 7.13 -1.70
C TYR A 35 7.73 5.80 -1.20
N TYR A 36 7.98 5.49 0.08
CA TYR A 36 7.31 4.37 0.73
C TYR A 36 5.81 4.64 0.78
N HIS A 37 5.01 3.62 0.46
CA HIS A 37 3.57 3.74 0.46
C HIS A 37 2.93 2.37 0.73
N ALA A 38 1.73 2.38 1.26
CA ALA A 38 0.94 1.17 1.49
C ALA A 38 -0.42 1.31 0.81
N TRP A 39 -0.91 0.19 0.27
CA TRP A 39 -2.22 0.15 -0.38
C TRP A 39 -2.82 -1.25 -0.26
N PRO A 40 -4.16 -1.37 -0.36
CA PRO A 40 -4.81 -2.67 -0.34
C PRO A 40 -4.82 -3.32 -1.71
N LYS A 41 -4.94 -4.65 -1.73
CA LYS A 41 -5.38 -5.38 -2.90
C LYS A 41 -6.54 -6.30 -2.53
N VAL A 42 -7.45 -6.50 -3.45
CA VAL A 42 -8.67 -7.29 -3.26
C VAL A 42 -8.77 -8.35 -4.34
N TYR A 43 -9.45 -9.46 -4.00
CA TYR A 43 -9.69 -10.54 -4.95
C TYR A 43 -11.15 -10.50 -5.44
N VAL A 44 -11.31 -10.25 -6.72
CA VAL A 44 -12.63 -10.20 -7.40
C VAL A 44 -12.55 -11.01 -8.70
N GLY A 45 -12.10 -12.27 -8.60
CA GLY A 45 -11.79 -13.11 -9.75
C GLY A 45 -10.31 -13.04 -10.12
N GLU A 46 -9.65 -11.96 -9.77
CA GLU A 46 -8.20 -11.74 -9.83
C GLU A 46 -7.82 -10.76 -8.73
N TRP A 47 -6.54 -10.71 -8.38
CA TRP A 47 -6.07 -9.74 -7.41
C TRP A 47 -5.92 -8.37 -8.08
N ILE A 48 -6.57 -7.37 -7.51
CA ILE A 48 -6.52 -5.98 -7.99
C ILE A 48 -5.99 -5.09 -6.87
N SER A 49 -4.88 -4.42 -7.14
CA SER A 49 -4.36 -3.37 -6.25
C SER A 49 -5.18 -2.09 -6.42
N MET A 50 -5.54 -1.46 -5.31
CA MET A 50 -6.31 -0.23 -5.28
C MET A 50 -5.57 0.78 -4.42
N ASP A 51 -5.80 2.05 -4.63
CA ASP A 51 -5.18 3.08 -3.79
C ASP A 51 -6.20 4.13 -3.36
N PRO A 52 -6.98 3.84 -2.31
CA PRO A 52 -7.97 4.79 -1.82
C PRO A 52 -7.33 6.08 -1.26
N THR A 53 -6.10 6.03 -0.77
CA THR A 53 -5.40 7.21 -0.29
C THR A 53 -5.12 8.20 -1.42
N LEU A 54 -4.74 7.70 -2.59
CA LEU A 54 -4.53 8.52 -3.79
C LEU A 54 -5.79 8.66 -4.65
N GLY A 55 -6.93 8.11 -4.20
CA GLY A 55 -8.18 8.18 -4.93
C GLY A 55 -8.22 7.31 -6.18
N GLN A 56 -7.44 6.24 -6.24
CA GLN A 56 -7.37 5.35 -7.39
C GLN A 56 -8.18 4.08 -7.14
N ASP A 57 -9.13 3.78 -8.03
CA ASP A 57 -9.87 2.52 -8.00
C ASP A 57 -8.97 1.34 -8.35
N ILE A 58 -8.04 1.56 -9.27
CA ILE A 58 -6.98 0.62 -9.61
C ILE A 58 -5.66 1.36 -9.47
N ALA A 59 -4.76 0.82 -8.65
CA ALA A 59 -3.43 1.41 -8.47
C ALA A 59 -2.69 1.36 -9.80
N ASP A 60 -2.10 2.47 -10.18
CA ASP A 60 -1.43 2.61 -11.49
C ASP A 60 -0.03 1.99 -11.50
N ALA A 61 0.63 2.07 -12.66
CA ALA A 61 1.95 1.49 -12.89
C ALA A 61 3.08 2.19 -12.13
N THR A 62 2.80 3.31 -11.45
CA THR A 62 3.79 3.96 -10.57
C THR A 62 3.96 3.23 -9.24
N HIS A 63 3.10 2.25 -8.93
CA HIS A 63 3.16 1.46 -7.71
C HIS A 63 4.07 0.25 -7.92
N ILE A 64 5.06 0.10 -7.05
CA ILE A 64 6.00 -1.03 -7.07
C ILE A 64 5.80 -1.83 -5.79
N PRO A 65 5.08 -2.96 -5.84
CA PRO A 65 4.85 -3.78 -4.65
C PRO A 65 6.13 -4.50 -4.23
N LEU A 66 6.44 -4.48 -2.95
CA LEU A 66 7.64 -5.14 -2.40
C LEU A 66 7.30 -6.22 -1.38
N VAL A 67 6.33 -5.97 -0.49
CA VAL A 67 5.90 -6.94 0.53
C VAL A 67 4.39 -6.94 0.67
N GLU A 68 3.84 -8.08 1.08
CA GLU A 68 2.45 -8.22 1.49
C GLU A 68 2.41 -8.49 2.98
N GLY A 69 1.47 -7.87 3.69
CA GLY A 69 1.26 -8.13 5.10
C GLY A 69 1.03 -6.87 5.90
N GLY A 70 0.98 -7.04 7.22
CA GLY A 70 0.68 -5.97 8.16
C GLY A 70 1.92 -5.22 8.64
N VAL A 71 1.81 -4.69 9.86
CA VAL A 71 2.81 -3.79 10.44
C VAL A 71 4.20 -4.44 10.51
N LYS A 72 4.26 -5.73 10.86
CA LYS A 72 5.55 -6.43 11.01
C LYS A 72 6.34 -6.45 9.69
N GLU A 73 5.68 -6.80 8.60
CA GLU A 73 6.27 -6.88 7.27
C GLU A 73 6.67 -5.50 6.78
N GLN A 74 5.84 -4.50 7.05
CA GLN A 74 6.11 -3.12 6.69
C GLN A 74 7.32 -2.55 7.44
N LEU A 75 7.46 -2.86 8.73
CA LEU A 75 8.63 -2.40 9.51
C LEU A 75 9.93 -3.00 8.98
N GLY A 76 9.92 -4.26 8.56
CA GLY A 76 11.07 -4.88 7.92
C GLY A 76 11.47 -4.16 6.65
N LEU A 77 10.49 -3.81 5.81
CA LEU A 77 10.72 -3.07 4.58
C LEU A 77 11.25 -1.66 4.84
N ILE A 78 10.68 -0.95 5.81
CA ILE A 78 11.10 0.42 6.16
C ILE A 78 12.57 0.46 6.57
N LYS A 79 13.05 -0.55 7.30
CA LYS A 79 14.47 -0.63 7.67
C LYS A 79 15.38 -0.69 6.45
N ILE A 80 14.99 -1.46 5.43
CA ILE A 80 15.75 -1.58 4.18
C ILE A 80 15.70 -0.26 3.41
N ILE A 81 14.52 0.34 3.29
CA ILE A 81 14.31 1.61 2.58
C ILE A 81 15.12 2.73 3.24
N GLY A 82 15.17 2.77 4.57
CA GLY A 82 15.95 3.76 5.30
C GLY A 82 17.43 3.74 4.92
N SER A 83 17.99 2.55 4.67
CA SER A 83 19.39 2.43 4.24
C SER A 83 19.61 2.88 2.79
N LEU A 84 18.56 2.95 1.97
CA LEU A 84 18.61 3.39 0.57
C LEU A 84 18.29 4.88 0.41
N LYS A 85 18.02 5.58 1.50
CA LYS A 85 17.67 7.01 1.51
C LYS A 85 16.41 7.34 0.70
N ILE A 86 15.46 6.41 0.65
CA ILE A 86 14.15 6.63 0.03
C ILE A 86 13.25 7.33 1.04
N LYS A 87 12.49 8.32 0.55
CA LYS A 87 11.60 9.10 1.41
C LYS A 87 10.38 8.30 1.82
N VAL A 88 9.91 8.55 3.05
CA VAL A 88 8.64 8.02 3.53
C VAL A 88 7.60 9.13 3.46
N ILE A 89 6.50 8.88 2.75
CA ILE A 89 5.40 9.84 2.62
C ILE A 89 4.27 9.46 3.57
N GLU A 90 3.66 10.48 4.16
CA GLU A 90 2.37 10.38 4.81
C GLU A 90 1.37 11.21 4.03
N TYR A 91 0.32 10.58 3.51
CA TYR A 91 -0.80 11.26 2.88
C TYR A 91 -1.86 11.59 3.91
N ARG A 92 -2.44 12.73 3.76
CA ARG A 92 -3.44 13.24 4.71
C ARG A 92 -4.78 13.43 4.05
#